data_df956596ae35104ccdd4e6a30a93b625
#
_entry.id   df956596ae35104ccdd4e6a30a93b625
#
_cell.length_a   1.000
_cell.length_b   1.000
_cell.length_c   1.000
_cell.angle_alpha   90.00
_cell.angle_beta   90.00
_cell.angle_gamma   90.00
#
_symmetry.space_group_name_H-M   'P 1'
#
loop_
_entity.id
_entity.type
_entity.pdbx_description
1 polymer ?
#
loop_
_entity_poly.entity_id
_entity_poly.type
_entity_poly.pdbx_seq_one_letter_code
_entity_poly.pdbx_strand_id
1 'polypeptide(L)'
;LRITLDKNGNLQEQVTELSGCIFNGANKPRVKLQGEVNSHNPFLYHKTTIRENMPTDAFEHIGTNERGEITEGIFTNIAIEKDGKLYTPPISCGLLNGTYRQKLIEEGKLIERILYPKDLENADKIFCFNSVRKMIEVELCS
;
A
#
# COMPACT_ATOMS: atom_id res chain seq x y z
N LEU A 1 -3.32 -14.69 -11.15
CA LEU A 1 -4.62 -15.23 -10.74
C LEU A 1 -5.28 -14.28 -9.75
N ARG A 2 -6.53 -13.92 -9.99
CA ARG A 2 -7.42 -13.21 -9.07
C ARG A 2 -8.60 -14.11 -8.75
N ILE A 3 -8.91 -14.26 -7.48
CA ILE A 3 -10.07 -15.02 -7.01
C ILE A 3 -11.00 -14.05 -6.28
N THR A 4 -12.27 -14.05 -6.65
CA THR A 4 -13.31 -13.28 -5.95
C THR A 4 -14.38 -14.21 -5.41
N LEU A 5 -14.88 -13.90 -4.23
CA LEU A 5 -15.97 -14.61 -3.57
C LEU A 5 -17.15 -13.66 -3.46
N ASP A 6 -18.32 -14.08 -3.96
CA ASP A 6 -19.56 -13.31 -3.83
C ASP A 6 -20.28 -13.58 -2.48
N LYS A 7 -21.33 -12.82 -2.20
CA LYS A 7 -22.13 -12.95 -0.97
C LYS A 7 -22.87 -14.30 -0.83
N ASN A 8 -22.96 -15.07 -1.91
CA ASN A 8 -23.62 -16.38 -1.95
C ASN A 8 -22.60 -17.53 -1.83
N GLY A 9 -21.30 -17.23 -1.71
CA GLY A 9 -20.24 -18.21 -1.63
C GLY A 9 -19.72 -18.70 -2.99
N ASN A 10 -20.09 -18.07 -4.11
CA ASN A 10 -19.58 -18.44 -5.42
C ASN A 10 -18.19 -17.85 -5.64
N LEU A 11 -17.29 -18.68 -6.13
CA LEU A 11 -15.93 -18.30 -6.51
C LEU A 11 -15.87 -17.95 -8.00
N GLN A 12 -15.18 -16.86 -8.32
CA GLN A 12 -14.82 -16.50 -9.68
C GLN A 12 -13.30 -16.36 -9.76
N GLU A 13 -12.74 -16.93 -10.81
CA GLU A 13 -11.30 -16.89 -11.10
C GLU A 13 -11.05 -16.03 -12.34
N GLN A 14 -10.03 -15.20 -12.27
CA GLN A 14 -9.54 -14.41 -13.40
C GLN A 14 -8.03 -14.54 -13.49
N VAL A 15 -7.55 -15.00 -14.65
CA VAL A 15 -6.13 -15.03 -14.98
C VAL A 15 -5.83 -13.85 -15.90
N THR A 16 -4.91 -13.00 -15.49
CA THR A 16 -4.37 -11.92 -16.32
C THR A 16 -2.86 -11.99 -16.30
N GLU A 17 -2.22 -11.64 -17.41
CA GLU A 17 -0.79 -11.43 -17.39
C GLU A 17 -0.45 -10.33 -16.40
N LEU A 18 0.58 -10.56 -15.59
CA LEU A 18 1.15 -9.52 -14.78
C LEU A 18 1.87 -8.59 -15.75
N SER A 19 1.23 -7.50 -16.15
CA SER A 19 1.89 -6.47 -16.93
C SER A 19 3.16 -6.07 -16.17
N GLY A 20 4.29 -6.50 -16.67
CA GLY A 20 5.57 -6.21 -16.07
C GLY A 20 5.84 -4.72 -16.18
N CYS A 21 5.47 -3.98 -15.16
CA CYS A 21 6.17 -2.74 -14.88
C CYS A 21 7.58 -3.14 -14.45
N ILE A 22 8.42 -3.49 -15.42
CA ILE A 22 9.86 -3.55 -15.22
C ILE A 22 10.28 -2.09 -15.11
N PHE A 23 10.27 -1.58 -13.89
CA PHE A 23 10.87 -0.29 -13.61
C PHE A 23 12.38 -0.50 -13.62
N ASN A 24 12.98 -0.40 -14.79
CA ASN A 24 14.43 -0.43 -14.97
C ASN A 24 14.99 0.89 -14.44
N GLY A 25 15.28 0.96 -13.14
CA GLY A 25 16.19 1.91 -12.48
C GLY A 25 16.15 3.40 -12.81
N ALA A 26 15.80 3.78 -14.03
CA ALA A 26 15.83 5.16 -14.52
C ALA A 26 14.52 5.95 -14.28
N ASN A 27 13.38 5.27 -14.11
CA ASN A 27 12.09 5.92 -13.86
C ASN A 27 11.36 5.17 -12.75
N LYS A 28 11.49 5.63 -11.51
CA LYS A 28 10.69 5.12 -10.40
C LYS A 28 9.22 5.51 -10.58
N PRO A 29 8.29 4.59 -10.26
CA PRO A 29 6.87 4.95 -10.27
C PRO A 29 6.60 6.08 -9.29
N ARG A 30 5.69 6.97 -9.66
CA ARG A 30 5.34 8.12 -8.83
C ARG A 30 4.06 7.87 -8.05
N VAL A 31 4.06 8.27 -6.79
CA VAL A 31 2.91 8.16 -5.90
C VAL A 31 2.45 9.54 -5.44
N LYS A 32 1.17 9.69 -5.20
CA LYS A 32 0.57 10.93 -4.67
C LYS A 32 0.00 10.70 -3.28
N LEU A 33 0.02 11.73 -2.45
CA LEU A 33 -0.81 11.73 -1.26
C LEU A 33 -2.26 11.98 -1.68
N GLN A 34 -3.16 11.14 -1.19
CA GLN A 34 -4.59 11.27 -1.36
C GLN A 34 -5.24 11.80 -0.08
N GLY A 35 -6.49 12.25 -0.21
CA GLY A 35 -7.26 12.75 0.91
C GLY A 35 -7.53 11.72 2.01
N GLU A 36 -8.20 12.19 3.04
CA GLU A 36 -8.48 11.48 4.28
C GLU A 36 -9.37 10.26 4.08
N VAL A 37 -9.01 9.16 4.72
CA VAL A 37 -9.83 7.96 4.91
C VAL A 37 -10.25 7.85 6.37
N ASN A 38 -11.45 7.36 6.62
CA ASN A 38 -11.92 7.13 7.99
C ASN A 38 -11.41 5.79 8.51
N SER A 39 -10.48 5.79 9.48
CA SER A 39 -9.90 4.56 10.04
C SER A 39 -10.91 3.64 10.74
N HIS A 40 -12.13 4.13 11.03
CA HIS A 40 -13.22 3.31 11.58
C HIS A 40 -14.00 2.56 10.51
N ASN A 41 -13.71 2.79 9.21
CA ASN A 41 -14.35 2.06 8.12
C ASN A 41 -13.85 0.60 8.09
N PRO A 42 -14.71 -0.41 8.36
CA PRO A 42 -14.29 -1.81 8.41
C PRO A 42 -13.75 -2.34 7.07
N PHE A 43 -14.14 -1.73 5.94
CA PHE A 43 -13.67 -2.14 4.63
C PHE A 43 -12.17 -1.87 4.38
N LEU A 44 -11.53 -1.02 5.18
CA LEU A 44 -10.08 -0.81 5.11
C LEU A 44 -9.30 -2.04 5.58
N TYR A 45 -9.89 -2.84 6.48
CA TYR A 45 -9.28 -4.01 7.08
C TYR A 45 -9.54 -5.32 6.34
N HIS A 46 -10.37 -5.26 5.29
CA HIS A 46 -10.77 -6.42 4.51
C HIS A 46 -10.52 -6.21 3.02
N LYS A 47 -9.99 -7.25 2.37
CA LYS A 47 -9.77 -7.20 0.93
C LYS A 47 -11.12 -7.33 0.21
N THR A 48 -11.63 -6.22 -0.33
CA THR A 48 -12.91 -6.14 -1.01
C THR A 48 -12.76 -5.70 -2.47
N THR A 49 -13.84 -5.85 -3.24
CA THR A 49 -13.97 -5.29 -4.59
C THR A 49 -14.68 -3.93 -4.59
N ILE A 50 -15.10 -3.45 -3.42
CA ILE A 50 -15.75 -2.14 -3.26
C ILE A 50 -14.67 -1.07 -3.42
N ARG A 51 -14.66 -0.44 -4.59
CA ARG A 51 -13.69 0.58 -4.97
C ARG A 51 -14.37 1.60 -5.87
N GLU A 52 -14.78 2.70 -5.30
CA GLU A 52 -15.41 3.80 -6.02
C GLU A 52 -14.41 4.92 -6.30
N ASN A 53 -14.52 5.52 -7.51
CA ASN A 53 -13.79 6.74 -7.89
C ASN A 53 -12.28 6.73 -7.66
N MET A 54 -11.59 5.67 -8.12
CA MET A 54 -10.14 5.59 -7.99
C MET A 54 -9.43 6.51 -8.98
N PRO A 55 -8.57 7.41 -8.51
CA PRO A 55 -7.71 8.19 -9.39
C PRO A 55 -6.72 7.28 -10.13
N THR A 56 -6.38 7.65 -11.37
CA THR A 56 -5.50 6.88 -12.26
C THR A 56 -4.29 7.67 -12.76
N ASP A 57 -4.06 8.84 -12.18
CA ASP A 57 -3.05 9.80 -12.62
C ASP A 57 -1.68 9.63 -11.92
N ALA A 58 -1.54 8.57 -11.14
CA ALA A 58 -0.27 8.14 -10.54
C ALA A 58 -0.23 6.61 -10.41
N PHE A 59 0.94 6.06 -10.13
CA PHE A 59 1.12 4.62 -9.89
C PHE A 59 0.32 4.15 -8.67
N GLU A 60 0.31 4.97 -7.62
CA GLU A 60 -0.42 4.71 -6.40
C GLU A 60 -0.83 6.02 -5.72
N HIS A 61 -1.90 5.95 -4.94
CA HIS A 61 -2.36 7.07 -4.14
C HIS A 61 -2.38 6.65 -2.66
N ILE A 62 -1.58 7.34 -1.87
CA ILE A 62 -1.37 7.04 -0.46
C ILE A 62 -2.36 7.83 0.38
N GLY A 63 -3.18 7.15 1.16
CA GLY A 63 -4.16 7.76 2.04
C GLY A 63 -3.58 8.24 3.37
N THR A 64 -4.27 9.19 3.99
CA THR A 64 -4.11 9.55 5.40
C THR A 64 -5.42 9.31 6.13
N ASN A 65 -5.37 9.00 7.42
CA ASN A 65 -6.57 8.90 8.24
C ASN A 65 -6.95 10.25 8.86
N GLU A 66 -8.02 10.28 9.63
CA GLU A 66 -8.54 11.44 10.34
C GLU A 66 -7.57 12.05 11.38
N ARG A 67 -6.50 11.36 11.70
CA ARG A 67 -5.40 11.83 12.57
C ARG A 67 -4.20 12.34 11.79
N GLY A 68 -4.30 12.37 10.45
CA GLY A 68 -3.21 12.75 9.55
C GLY A 68 -2.11 11.68 9.43
N GLU A 69 -2.34 10.46 9.93
CA GLU A 69 -1.40 9.35 9.85
C GLU A 69 -1.51 8.68 8.48
N ILE A 70 -0.37 8.30 7.91
CA ILE A 70 -0.31 7.54 6.66
C ILE A 70 -0.99 6.18 6.87
N THR A 71 -1.77 5.76 5.88
CA THR A 71 -2.44 4.47 5.86
C THR A 71 -1.76 3.52 4.86
N GLU A 72 -2.29 3.40 3.68
CA GLU A 72 -1.76 2.55 2.61
C GLU A 72 -2.07 3.16 1.24
N GLY A 73 -1.58 2.54 0.18
CA GLY A 73 -1.99 2.82 -1.18
C GLY A 73 -3.29 2.10 -1.54
N ILE A 74 -3.85 2.43 -2.70
CA ILE A 74 -5.08 1.81 -3.21
C ILE A 74 -4.91 0.28 -3.36
N PHE A 75 -3.75 -0.17 -3.83
CA PHE A 75 -3.48 -1.58 -4.11
C PHE A 75 -2.33 -2.17 -3.30
N THR A 76 -1.59 -1.33 -2.56
CA THR A 76 -0.33 -1.69 -1.92
C THR A 76 -0.28 -1.20 -0.48
N ASN A 77 0.42 -1.93 0.38
CA ASN A 77 0.94 -1.36 1.61
C ASN A 77 2.12 -0.43 1.27
N ILE A 78 2.49 0.42 2.22
CA ILE A 78 3.59 1.38 2.09
C ILE A 78 4.66 1.14 3.17
N ALA A 79 5.91 1.40 2.82
CA ALA A 79 7.01 1.49 3.78
C ALA A 79 7.95 2.62 3.39
N ILE A 80 8.67 3.13 4.37
CA ILE A 80 9.81 4.03 4.18
C ILE A 80 11.08 3.38 4.69
N GLU A 81 12.20 3.67 4.03
CA GLU A 81 13.53 3.42 4.57
C GLU A 81 14.04 4.70 5.25
N LYS A 82 14.53 4.56 6.46
CA LYS A 82 15.20 5.62 7.19
C LYS A 82 16.33 5.04 8.04
N ASP A 83 17.53 5.57 7.88
CA ASP A 83 18.74 5.12 8.60
C ASP A 83 18.95 3.59 8.50
N GLY A 84 18.73 3.02 7.31
CA GLY A 84 18.89 1.59 7.01
C GLY A 84 17.82 0.67 7.60
N LYS A 85 16.72 1.21 8.12
CA LYS A 85 15.57 0.44 8.64
C LYS A 85 14.31 0.73 7.85
N LEU A 86 13.47 -0.29 7.70
CA LEU A 86 12.18 -0.17 7.03
C LEU A 86 11.04 0.00 8.05
N TYR A 87 10.22 1.01 7.85
CA TYR A 87 9.06 1.32 8.68
C TYR A 87 7.77 1.31 7.87
N THR A 88 6.69 0.80 8.44
CA THR A 88 5.35 0.75 7.86
C THR A 88 4.31 1.19 8.90
N PRO A 89 3.21 1.82 8.49
CA PRO A 89 2.15 2.16 9.44
C PRO A 89 1.55 0.91 10.09
N PRO A 90 1.17 0.97 11.37
CA PRO A 90 0.43 -0.10 12.03
C PRO A 90 -0.99 -0.22 11.48
N ILE A 91 -1.60 -1.40 11.62
CA ILE A 91 -2.96 -1.68 11.13
C ILE A 91 -3.97 -0.69 11.71
N SER A 92 -3.79 -0.23 12.95
CA SER A 92 -4.66 0.74 13.63
C SER A 92 -4.80 2.08 12.91
N CYS A 93 -3.90 2.39 11.97
CA CYS A 93 -4.04 3.58 11.10
C CYS A 93 -5.15 3.43 10.05
N GLY A 94 -5.68 2.24 9.81
CA GLY A 94 -6.73 1.99 8.83
C GLY A 94 -6.17 1.45 7.51
N LEU A 95 -5.62 0.24 7.56
CA LEU A 95 -5.03 -0.41 6.38
C LEU A 95 -5.21 -1.92 6.43
N LEU A 96 -5.11 -2.53 5.25
CA LEU A 96 -5.14 -3.97 5.12
C LEU A 96 -3.84 -4.59 5.65
N ASN A 97 -3.97 -5.61 6.52
CA ASN A 97 -2.84 -6.42 6.92
C ASN A 97 -2.46 -7.40 5.79
N GLY A 98 -1.74 -6.90 4.80
CA GLY A 98 -1.30 -7.70 3.65
C GLY A 98 -0.42 -8.88 4.07
N THR A 99 -0.58 -10.04 3.45
CA THR A 99 0.18 -11.26 3.79
C THR A 99 1.70 -11.08 3.63
N TYR A 100 2.12 -10.31 2.65
CA TYR A 100 3.55 -9.99 2.47
C TYR A 100 4.05 -9.00 3.53
N ARG A 101 3.22 -8.03 3.93
CA ARG A 101 3.51 -7.12 5.05
C ARG A 101 3.73 -7.91 6.34
N GLN A 102 2.79 -8.78 6.69
CA GLN A 102 2.88 -9.60 7.88
C GLN A 102 4.14 -10.45 7.90
N LYS A 103 4.46 -11.13 6.78
CA LYS A 103 5.69 -11.90 6.63
C LYS A 103 6.95 -11.09 6.92
N LEU A 104 7.05 -9.87 6.36
CA LEU A 104 8.22 -9.00 6.56
C LEU A 104 8.37 -8.56 8.03
N ILE A 105 7.24 -8.33 8.72
CA ILE A 105 7.25 -7.98 10.15
C ILE A 105 7.70 -9.19 10.98
N GLU A 106 7.16 -10.38 10.73
CA GLU A 106 7.54 -11.63 11.41
C GLU A 106 9.01 -11.98 11.22
N GLU A 107 9.58 -11.66 10.04
CA GLU A 107 11.01 -11.82 9.75
C GLU A 107 11.89 -10.71 10.34
N GLY A 108 11.32 -9.74 11.03
CA GLY A 108 12.04 -8.59 11.61
C GLY A 108 12.62 -7.60 10.57
N LYS A 109 12.16 -7.70 9.31
CA LYS A 109 12.61 -6.83 8.21
C LYS A 109 11.83 -5.52 8.12
N LEU A 110 10.65 -5.46 8.70
CA LEU A 110 9.74 -4.32 8.66
C LEU A 110 9.24 -4.00 10.07
N ILE A 111 9.33 -2.75 10.47
CA ILE A 111 8.99 -2.28 11.81
C ILE A 111 7.74 -1.43 11.73
N GLU A 112 6.74 -1.71 12.56
CA GLU A 112 5.55 -0.88 12.66
C GLU A 112 5.88 0.44 13.37
N ARG A 113 5.53 1.54 12.74
CA ARG A 113 5.64 2.89 13.27
C ARG A 113 4.59 3.78 12.62
N ILE A 114 3.91 4.62 13.38
CA ILE A 114 3.03 5.66 12.84
C ILE A 114 3.88 6.58 11.97
N LEU A 115 3.42 6.79 10.74
CA LEU A 115 4.06 7.66 9.75
C LEU A 115 3.12 8.81 9.40
N TYR A 116 3.70 9.95 9.15
CA TYR A 116 3.01 11.15 8.68
C TYR A 116 3.53 11.55 7.28
N PRO A 117 2.82 12.40 6.53
CA PRO A 117 3.29 12.88 5.22
C PRO A 117 4.73 13.39 5.25
N LYS A 118 5.12 14.08 6.30
CA LYS A 118 6.48 14.57 6.49
C LYS A 118 7.54 13.46 6.59
N ASP A 119 7.17 12.28 7.10
CA ASP A 119 8.09 11.14 7.14
C ASP A 119 8.39 10.62 5.73
N LEU A 120 7.41 10.67 4.82
CA LEU A 120 7.62 10.31 3.42
C LEU A 120 8.55 11.31 2.72
N GLU A 121 8.37 12.61 2.97
CA GLU A 121 9.22 13.67 2.42
C GLU A 121 10.69 13.55 2.88
N ASN A 122 10.91 13.09 4.10
CA ASN A 122 12.23 12.95 4.73
C ASN A 122 12.80 11.53 4.68
N ALA A 123 12.13 10.60 4.00
CA ALA A 123 12.59 9.22 3.85
C ALA A 123 13.81 9.14 2.92
N ASP A 124 14.68 8.18 3.20
CA ASP A 124 15.78 7.85 2.28
C ASP A 124 15.25 7.16 1.04
N LYS A 125 14.21 6.31 1.21
CA LYS A 125 13.45 5.67 0.13
C LYS A 125 12.01 5.42 0.57
N ILE A 126 11.12 5.37 -0.41
CA ILE A 126 9.72 5.00 -0.23
C ILE A 126 9.45 3.73 -1.04
N PHE A 127 8.68 2.81 -0.47
CA PHE A 127 8.29 1.57 -1.12
C PHE A 127 6.78 1.36 -1.08
N CYS A 128 6.22 0.95 -2.20
CA CYS A 128 4.90 0.34 -2.28
C CYS A 128 5.06 -1.18 -2.44
N PHE A 129 4.23 -1.98 -1.78
CA PHE A 129 4.40 -3.43 -1.83
C PHE A 129 3.11 -4.21 -1.59
N ASN A 130 3.04 -5.40 -2.16
CA ASN A 130 2.02 -6.40 -1.90
C ASN A 130 2.57 -7.81 -2.21
N SER A 131 1.75 -8.85 -2.00
CA SER A 131 2.16 -10.25 -2.21
C SER A 131 2.54 -10.57 -3.65
N VAL A 132 1.95 -9.87 -4.62
CA VAL A 132 2.16 -10.12 -6.06
C VAL A 132 3.40 -9.40 -6.57
N ARG A 133 3.50 -8.10 -6.28
CA ARG A 133 4.54 -7.22 -6.84
C ARG A 133 5.80 -7.14 -5.99
N LYS A 134 5.75 -7.61 -4.73
CA LYS A 134 6.81 -7.46 -3.74
C LYS A 134 7.13 -5.97 -3.50
N MET A 135 8.35 -5.65 -3.12
CA MET A 135 8.78 -4.28 -2.85
C MET A 135 9.08 -3.55 -4.16
N ILE A 136 8.45 -2.40 -4.36
CA ILE A 136 8.72 -1.49 -5.48
C ILE A 136 9.12 -0.15 -4.89
N GLU A 137 10.31 0.31 -5.20
CA GLU A 137 10.76 1.65 -4.83
C GLU A 137 10.02 2.69 -5.68
N VAL A 138 9.49 3.73 -5.01
CA VAL A 138 8.65 4.76 -5.62
C VAL A 138 9.13 6.15 -5.23
N GLU A 139 8.67 7.18 -5.97
CA GLU A 139 8.92 8.58 -5.66
C GLU A 139 7.63 9.31 -5.33
N LEU A 140 7.67 10.16 -4.32
CA LEU A 140 6.56 11.04 -4.00
C LEU A 140 6.46 12.15 -5.07
N CYS A 141 5.26 12.35 -5.61
CA CYS A 141 4.99 13.51 -6.45
C CYS A 141 5.07 14.78 -5.60
N SER A 142 5.84 15.70 -6.04
CA SER A 142 5.83 17.07 -5.53
C SER A 142 4.51 17.77 -5.90
#